data_beae38ef13d6db06ec718d097329f62b
#
_entry.id   beae38ef13d6db06ec718d097329f62b
#
_cell.length_a   1.000
_cell.length_b   1.000
_cell.length_c   1.000
_cell.angle_alpha   90.00
_cell.angle_beta   90.00
_cell.angle_gamma   90.00
#
_symmetry.space_group_name_H-M   'P 1'
#
loop_
_entity.id
_entity.type
_entity.pdbx_description
1 polymer ?
#
loop_
_entity_poly.entity_id
_entity_poly.type
_entity_poly.pdbx_seq_one_letter_code
_entity_poly.pdbx_strand_id
1 'polypeptide(L)'
;MDNSTVGAMSAITWDVTDKHKAKMFCQYVSEQAEEGIDRTYSVVRSNRSSRQSNALHLFFRNMAGALNDAGFMQKHPFNEEFEVPWSENSIKELFFKPIITSMYGIASTRSLSTTQLSESANAMIDSINMKLGVFVPFPSMGEHV
;
A
#
# COMPACT_ATOMS: atom_id res chain seq x y z
N MET A 1 28.58 24.04 -12.33
CA MET A 1 28.32 22.85 -11.52
C MET A 1 27.09 22.15 -12.07
N ASP A 2 27.26 20.91 -12.35
CA ASP A 2 26.15 20.14 -12.86
C ASP A 2 25.29 19.61 -11.70
N ASN A 3 24.16 20.27 -11.47
CA ASN A 3 23.24 19.89 -10.41
C ASN A 3 22.47 18.60 -10.72
N SER A 4 22.40 18.21 -11.98
CA SER A 4 21.70 17.00 -12.37
C SER A 4 22.39 15.75 -11.83
N THR A 5 23.71 15.75 -11.77
CA THR A 5 24.47 14.66 -11.18
C THR A 5 24.17 14.51 -9.69
N VAL A 6 24.10 15.61 -8.97
CA VAL A 6 23.78 15.62 -7.54
C VAL A 6 22.34 15.14 -7.32
N GLY A 7 21.41 15.63 -8.14
CA GLY A 7 20.00 15.21 -8.05
C GLY A 7 19.79 13.72 -8.36
N ALA A 8 20.60 13.16 -9.26
CA ALA A 8 20.50 11.74 -9.60
C ALA A 8 21.04 10.84 -8.48
N MET A 9 21.92 11.33 -7.61
CA MET A 9 22.53 10.55 -6.54
C MET A 9 21.61 10.36 -5.34
N SER A 10 20.96 11.41 -4.90
CA SER A 10 20.01 11.33 -3.81
C SER A 10 19.12 12.57 -3.76
N ALA A 11 17.84 12.37 -3.63
CA ALA A 11 16.90 13.42 -3.37
C ALA A 11 16.74 13.59 -1.86
N ILE A 12 16.82 14.82 -1.37
CA ILE A 12 16.50 15.13 0.02
C ILE A 12 14.98 15.18 0.14
N THR A 13 14.42 14.33 0.99
CA THR A 13 12.99 14.27 1.21
C THR A 13 12.65 14.83 2.59
N TRP A 14 11.61 15.66 2.65
CA TRP A 14 11.08 16.18 3.90
C TRP A 14 9.69 15.61 4.13
N ASP A 15 9.50 14.97 5.27
CA ASP A 15 8.20 14.53 5.72
C ASP A 15 7.56 15.65 6.54
N VAL A 16 6.48 16.23 6.00
CA VAL A 16 5.81 17.38 6.62
C VAL A 16 4.47 17.00 7.28
N THR A 17 4.27 15.73 7.58
CA THR A 17 3.05 15.27 8.26
C THR A 17 2.98 15.74 9.71
N ASP A 18 4.13 16.02 10.33
CA ASP A 18 4.26 16.54 11.66
C ASP A 18 4.45 18.07 11.61
N LYS A 19 3.75 18.79 12.47
CA LYS A 19 3.83 20.25 12.56
C LYS A 19 5.24 20.77 12.78
N HIS A 20 6.00 20.06 13.61
CA HIS A 20 7.39 20.46 13.91
C HIS A 20 8.26 20.33 12.67
N LYS A 21 8.17 19.21 11.98
CA LYS A 21 8.91 18.97 10.72
C LYS A 21 8.47 19.93 9.63
N ALA A 22 7.19 20.26 9.55
CA ALA A 22 6.68 21.24 8.60
C ALA A 22 7.31 22.62 8.83
N LYS A 23 7.42 23.05 10.10
CA LYS A 23 8.07 24.32 10.45
C LYS A 23 9.55 24.31 10.07
N MET A 24 10.24 23.22 10.34
CA MET A 24 11.65 23.06 9.95
C MET A 24 11.84 23.15 8.45
N PHE A 25 10.94 22.55 7.69
CA PHE A 25 10.98 22.62 6.23
C PHE A 25 10.77 24.05 5.73
N CYS A 26 9.78 24.75 6.25
CA CYS A 26 9.52 26.14 5.90
C CYS A 26 10.73 27.05 6.21
N GLN A 27 11.35 26.85 7.34
CA GLN A 27 12.57 27.57 7.73
C GLN A 27 13.71 27.28 6.77
N TYR A 28 13.92 26.04 6.44
CA TYR A 28 14.94 25.61 5.49
C TYR A 28 14.75 26.27 4.12
N VAL A 29 13.53 26.27 3.60
CA VAL A 29 13.21 26.91 2.31
C VAL A 29 13.46 28.40 2.37
N SER A 30 13.06 29.06 3.46
CA SER A 30 13.27 30.50 3.65
C SER A 30 14.75 30.86 3.67
N GLU A 31 15.55 30.09 4.40
CA GLU A 31 17.00 30.28 4.46
C GLU A 31 17.66 30.10 3.10
N GLN A 32 17.24 29.09 2.35
CA GLN A 32 17.74 28.88 0.99
C GLN A 32 17.43 30.06 0.08
N ALA A 33 16.24 30.61 0.18
CA ALA A 33 15.84 31.79 -0.60
C ALA A 33 16.64 33.04 -0.21
N GLU A 34 16.88 33.26 1.08
CA GLU A 34 17.68 34.39 1.59
C GLU A 34 19.13 34.31 1.12
N GLU A 35 19.67 33.11 1.04
CA GLU A 35 21.03 32.87 0.52
C GLU A 35 21.14 32.99 -0.99
N GLY A 36 20.01 33.18 -1.68
CA GLY A 36 19.97 33.31 -3.13
C GLY A 36 20.26 32.01 -3.88
N ILE A 37 20.02 30.88 -3.24
CA ILE A 37 20.23 29.58 -3.86
C ILE A 37 19.11 29.31 -4.85
N ASP A 38 19.48 29.08 -6.09
CA ASP A 38 18.53 28.79 -7.17
C ASP A 38 18.12 27.33 -7.12
N ARG A 39 16.97 27.05 -6.53
CA ARG A 39 16.42 25.70 -6.41
C ARG A 39 14.93 25.69 -6.65
N THR A 40 14.48 24.61 -7.25
CA THR A 40 13.05 24.33 -7.43
C THR A 40 12.67 23.18 -6.51
N TYR A 41 11.51 23.30 -5.90
CA TYR A 41 10.99 22.25 -5.02
C TYR A 41 9.75 21.64 -5.65
N SER A 42 9.63 20.34 -5.59
CA SER A 42 8.44 19.63 -6.01
C SER A 42 7.77 18.96 -4.83
N VAL A 43 6.45 19.00 -4.82
CA VAL A 43 5.66 18.31 -3.81
C VAL A 43 5.34 16.91 -4.32
N VAL A 44 5.80 15.93 -3.58
CA VAL A 44 5.52 14.53 -3.87
C VAL A 44 4.51 14.04 -2.85
N ARG A 45 3.46 13.38 -3.32
CA ARG A 45 2.46 12.80 -2.44
C ARG A 45 3.13 11.71 -1.59
N SER A 46 2.94 11.78 -0.28
CA SER A 46 3.45 10.77 0.61
C SER A 46 2.81 9.42 0.29
N ASN A 47 3.63 8.44 -0.02
CA ASN A 47 3.19 7.06 -0.13
C ASN A 47 3.04 6.48 1.27
N ARG A 48 2.16 5.48 1.41
CA ARG A 48 2.09 4.76 2.67
C ARG A 48 3.45 4.13 2.98
N SER A 49 3.72 3.93 4.27
CA SER A 49 5.00 3.42 4.73
C SER A 49 5.28 2.00 4.22
N SER A 50 6.55 1.62 4.18
CA SER A 50 6.97 0.24 3.86
C SER A 50 6.34 -0.77 4.83
N ARG A 51 6.18 -0.39 6.09
CA ARG A 51 5.54 -1.21 7.12
C ARG A 51 4.08 -1.51 6.76
N GLN A 52 3.34 -0.50 6.29
CA GLN A 52 1.96 -0.68 5.83
C GLN A 52 1.89 -1.56 4.59
N SER A 53 2.81 -1.39 3.67
CA SER A 53 2.90 -2.23 2.47
C SER A 53 3.21 -3.68 2.83
N ASN A 54 4.13 -3.90 3.74
CA ASN A 54 4.47 -5.25 4.22
C ASN A 54 3.29 -5.91 4.94
N ALA A 55 2.56 -5.14 5.76
CA ALA A 55 1.36 -5.63 6.42
C ALA A 55 0.28 -6.03 5.41
N LEU A 56 0.12 -5.26 4.34
CA LEU A 56 -0.84 -5.59 3.27
C LEU A 56 -0.46 -6.89 2.55
N HIS A 57 0.82 -7.07 2.23
CA HIS A 57 1.31 -8.31 1.62
C HIS A 57 1.13 -9.51 2.55
N LEU A 58 1.41 -9.35 3.83
CA LEU A 58 1.18 -10.39 4.83
C LEU A 58 -0.31 -10.73 4.93
N PHE A 59 -1.17 -9.72 4.89
CA PHE A 59 -2.63 -9.92 4.90
C PHE A 59 -3.08 -10.78 3.71
N PHE A 60 -2.62 -10.48 2.51
CA PHE A 60 -2.96 -11.29 1.33
C PHE A 60 -2.47 -12.73 1.47
N ARG A 61 -1.27 -12.90 1.99
CA ARG A 61 -0.68 -14.22 2.20
C ARG A 61 -1.47 -15.03 3.22
N ASN A 62 -1.86 -14.40 4.33
CA ASN A 62 -2.67 -15.02 5.37
C ASN A 62 -4.06 -15.39 4.85
N MET A 63 -4.67 -14.53 4.06
CA MET A 63 -5.95 -14.79 3.44
C MET A 63 -5.88 -15.97 2.46
N ALA A 64 -4.85 -16.01 1.64
CA ALA A 64 -4.62 -17.11 0.72
C ALA A 64 -4.49 -18.45 1.46
N GLY A 65 -3.67 -18.47 2.52
CA GLY A 65 -3.49 -19.66 3.36
C GLY A 65 -4.79 -20.11 4.00
N ALA A 66 -5.57 -19.19 4.56
CA ALA A 66 -6.82 -19.52 5.21
C ALA A 66 -7.87 -20.08 4.24
N LEU A 67 -7.97 -19.51 3.04
CA LEU A 67 -8.88 -20.01 2.00
C LEU A 67 -8.47 -21.40 1.51
N ASN A 68 -7.18 -21.62 1.31
CA ASN A 68 -6.66 -22.93 0.90
C ASN A 68 -6.90 -23.99 1.98
N ASP A 69 -6.64 -23.65 3.23
CA ASP A 69 -6.85 -24.57 4.36
C ASP A 69 -8.34 -24.90 4.54
N ALA A 70 -9.22 -23.97 4.23
CA ALA A 70 -10.67 -24.18 4.28
C ALA A 70 -11.21 -24.91 3.05
N GLY A 71 -10.38 -25.19 2.04
CA GLY A 71 -10.76 -25.89 0.83
C GLY A 71 -11.37 -25.03 -0.27
N PHE A 72 -11.28 -23.70 -0.17
CA PHE A 72 -11.80 -22.78 -1.18
C PHE A 72 -10.76 -22.47 -2.25
N MET A 73 -10.29 -23.46 -2.94
CA MET A 73 -9.32 -23.27 -4.02
C MET A 73 -9.97 -22.71 -5.29
N GLN A 74 -9.13 -22.10 -6.14
CA GLN A 74 -9.57 -21.62 -7.45
C GLN A 74 -9.69 -22.80 -8.41
N LYS A 75 -10.63 -22.69 -9.35
CA LYS A 75 -10.70 -23.63 -10.45
C LYS A 75 -9.82 -23.14 -11.60
N HIS A 76 -9.13 -24.07 -12.25
CA HIS A 76 -8.33 -23.72 -13.41
C HIS A 76 -9.24 -23.30 -14.57
N PRO A 77 -8.95 -22.18 -15.27
CA PRO A 77 -9.85 -21.64 -16.29
C PRO A 77 -10.07 -22.55 -17.49
N PHE A 78 -9.12 -23.43 -17.80
CA PHE A 78 -9.20 -24.34 -18.93
C PHE A 78 -9.52 -25.78 -18.57
N ASN A 79 -9.40 -26.12 -17.29
CA ASN A 79 -9.72 -27.46 -16.82
C ASN A 79 -10.24 -27.41 -15.39
N GLU A 80 -11.55 -27.49 -15.25
CA GLU A 80 -12.24 -27.37 -13.96
C GLU A 80 -11.93 -28.51 -12.99
N GLU A 81 -11.33 -29.61 -13.45
CA GLU A 81 -10.89 -30.70 -12.60
C GLU A 81 -9.65 -30.34 -11.79
N PHE A 82 -8.89 -29.34 -12.26
CA PHE A 82 -7.72 -28.88 -11.53
C PHE A 82 -8.06 -27.72 -10.60
N GLU A 83 -7.67 -27.84 -9.37
CA GLU A 83 -7.76 -26.78 -8.38
C GLU A 83 -6.41 -26.10 -8.26
N VAL A 84 -6.45 -24.78 -8.26
CA VAL A 84 -5.27 -23.93 -8.12
C VAL A 84 -5.33 -23.26 -6.76
N PRO A 85 -4.33 -23.45 -5.89
CA PRO A 85 -4.35 -22.78 -4.59
C PRO A 85 -4.26 -21.25 -4.75
N TRP A 86 -4.89 -20.55 -3.81
CA TRP A 86 -4.77 -19.12 -3.71
C TRP A 86 -3.34 -18.72 -3.36
N SER A 87 -2.88 -17.64 -3.93
CA SER A 87 -1.60 -17.03 -3.63
C SER A 87 -1.78 -15.59 -3.19
N GLU A 88 -0.74 -15.00 -2.65
CA GLU A 88 -0.71 -13.57 -2.33
C GLU A 88 -1.14 -12.73 -3.53
N ASN A 89 -0.60 -13.03 -4.71
CA ASN A 89 -0.91 -12.28 -5.92
C ASN A 89 -2.34 -12.49 -6.39
N SER A 90 -2.86 -13.72 -6.35
CA SER A 90 -4.23 -13.97 -6.79
C SER A 90 -5.27 -13.33 -5.87
N ILE A 91 -5.01 -13.29 -4.56
CA ILE A 91 -5.85 -12.56 -3.62
C ILE A 91 -5.86 -11.06 -3.95
N LYS A 92 -4.69 -10.49 -4.19
CA LYS A 92 -4.57 -9.08 -4.56
C LYS A 92 -5.34 -8.78 -5.85
N GLU A 93 -5.12 -9.56 -6.88
CA GLU A 93 -5.68 -9.29 -8.22
C GLU A 93 -7.19 -9.59 -8.31
N LEU A 94 -7.64 -10.66 -7.68
CA LEU A 94 -9.02 -11.13 -7.85
C LEU A 94 -9.98 -10.66 -6.77
N PHE A 95 -9.49 -10.33 -5.58
CA PHE A 95 -10.34 -9.84 -4.50
C PHE A 95 -10.11 -8.39 -4.17
N PHE A 96 -8.87 -8.00 -3.92
CA PHE A 96 -8.58 -6.69 -3.37
C PHE A 96 -8.69 -5.56 -4.40
N LYS A 97 -8.12 -5.73 -5.57
CA LYS A 97 -8.20 -4.71 -6.63
C LYS A 97 -9.63 -4.40 -7.08
N PRO A 98 -10.51 -5.39 -7.27
CA PRO A 98 -11.91 -5.07 -7.56
C PRO A 98 -12.59 -4.27 -6.45
N ILE A 99 -12.25 -4.52 -5.19
CA ILE A 99 -12.79 -3.77 -4.06
C ILE A 99 -12.34 -2.32 -4.11
N ILE A 100 -11.05 -2.05 -4.26
CA ILE A 100 -10.55 -0.68 -4.29
C ILE A 100 -11.01 0.09 -5.54
N THR A 101 -11.19 -0.60 -6.64
CA THR A 101 -11.75 0.00 -7.85
C THR A 101 -13.21 0.38 -7.64
N SER A 102 -13.99 -0.50 -7.01
CA SER A 102 -15.39 -0.23 -6.70
C SER A 102 -15.56 0.89 -5.67
N MET A 103 -14.74 0.91 -4.64
CA MET A 103 -14.87 1.90 -3.54
C MET A 103 -14.31 3.27 -3.92
N TYR A 104 -13.21 3.33 -4.64
CA TYR A 104 -12.45 4.56 -4.83
C TYR A 104 -12.09 4.88 -6.29
N GLY A 105 -12.38 3.99 -7.23
CA GLY A 105 -11.94 4.14 -8.61
C GLY A 105 -10.42 4.02 -8.79
N ILE A 106 -9.75 3.37 -7.87
CA ILE A 106 -8.29 3.21 -7.86
C ILE A 106 -7.94 1.86 -8.49
N ALA A 107 -6.98 1.88 -9.41
CA ALA A 107 -6.53 0.67 -10.11
C ALA A 107 -5.30 0.00 -9.46
N SER A 108 -4.52 0.75 -8.69
CA SER A 108 -3.28 0.26 -8.09
C SER A 108 -3.29 0.41 -6.57
N THR A 109 -2.84 -0.63 -5.87
CA THR A 109 -2.70 -0.59 -4.42
C THR A 109 -1.73 0.48 -3.94
N ARG A 110 -0.80 0.91 -4.80
CA ARG A 110 0.16 1.97 -4.49
C ARG A 110 -0.50 3.33 -4.30
N SER A 111 -1.66 3.52 -4.90
CA SER A 111 -2.40 4.80 -4.83
C SER A 111 -3.27 4.92 -3.58
N LEU A 112 -3.36 3.87 -2.77
CA LEU A 112 -4.16 3.88 -1.55
C LEU A 112 -3.52 4.71 -0.45
N SER A 113 -4.31 5.57 0.18
CA SER A 113 -3.94 6.20 1.45
C SER A 113 -4.04 5.17 2.59
N THR A 114 -3.52 5.52 3.76
CA THR A 114 -3.63 4.68 4.96
C THR A 114 -5.09 4.39 5.32
N THR A 115 -5.95 5.42 5.25
CA THR A 115 -7.38 5.28 5.54
C THR A 115 -8.07 4.38 4.53
N GLN A 116 -7.82 4.59 3.24
CA GLN A 116 -8.37 3.77 2.17
C GLN A 116 -7.94 2.32 2.28
N LEU A 117 -6.68 2.09 2.66
CA LEU A 117 -6.16 0.73 2.87
C LEU A 117 -6.93 0.03 4.00
N SER A 118 -7.12 0.70 5.14
CA SER A 118 -7.86 0.15 6.26
C SER A 118 -9.33 -0.16 5.90
N GLU A 119 -9.99 0.77 5.24
CA GLU A 119 -11.40 0.61 4.85
C GLU A 119 -11.58 -0.54 3.85
N SER A 120 -10.71 -0.61 2.85
CA SER A 120 -10.79 -1.67 1.83
C SER A 120 -10.41 -3.04 2.40
N ALA A 121 -9.43 -3.10 3.29
CA ALA A 121 -9.08 -4.34 3.97
C ALA A 121 -10.24 -4.85 4.83
N ASN A 122 -10.89 -3.96 5.59
CA ASN A 122 -12.06 -4.32 6.39
C ASN A 122 -13.23 -4.77 5.52
N ALA A 123 -13.47 -4.12 4.40
CA ALA A 123 -14.49 -4.53 3.44
C ALA A 123 -14.24 -5.95 2.92
N MET A 124 -13.01 -6.27 2.62
CA MET A 124 -12.62 -7.60 2.17
C MET A 124 -12.79 -8.65 3.28
N ILE A 125 -12.34 -8.34 4.49
CA ILE A 125 -12.48 -9.21 5.66
C ILE A 125 -13.96 -9.55 5.88
N ASP A 126 -14.81 -8.54 5.92
CA ASP A 126 -16.24 -8.71 6.17
C ASP A 126 -16.91 -9.51 5.06
N SER A 127 -16.58 -9.23 3.80
CA SER A 127 -17.17 -9.92 2.66
C SER A 127 -16.82 -11.41 2.64
N ILE A 128 -15.58 -11.74 2.90
CA ILE A 128 -15.11 -13.12 2.91
C ILE A 128 -15.68 -13.86 4.10
N ASN A 129 -15.70 -13.24 5.27
CA ASN A 129 -16.28 -13.83 6.46
C ASN A 129 -17.78 -14.10 6.27
N MET A 130 -18.51 -13.15 5.71
CA MET A 130 -19.93 -13.29 5.49
C MET A 130 -20.25 -14.38 4.46
N LYS A 131 -19.52 -14.45 3.37
CA LYS A 131 -19.79 -15.37 2.26
C LYS A 131 -19.23 -16.76 2.47
N LEU A 132 -18.05 -16.87 3.07
CA LEU A 132 -17.31 -18.13 3.17
C LEU A 132 -17.07 -18.61 4.60
N GLY A 133 -17.40 -17.77 5.57
CA GLY A 133 -17.17 -18.11 6.98
C GLY A 133 -15.69 -18.14 7.38
N VAL A 134 -14.82 -17.55 6.56
CA VAL A 134 -13.39 -17.50 6.84
C VAL A 134 -13.05 -16.09 7.34
N PHE A 135 -12.46 -16.02 8.52
CA PHE A 135 -12.06 -14.77 9.14
C PHE A 135 -10.53 -14.67 9.24
N VAL A 136 -9.98 -13.64 8.62
CA VAL A 136 -8.57 -13.31 8.68
C VAL A 136 -8.44 -11.83 9.04
N PRO A 137 -7.90 -11.50 10.22
CA PRO A 137 -7.73 -10.11 10.62
C PRO A 137 -6.60 -9.45 9.84
N PHE A 138 -6.64 -8.14 9.72
CA PHE A 138 -5.52 -7.39 9.17
C PHE A 138 -4.36 -7.42 10.18
N PRO A 139 -3.12 -7.72 9.74
CA PRO A 139 -1.97 -7.76 10.65
C PRO A 139 -1.73 -6.42 11.33
N SER A 140 -1.30 -6.45 12.58
CA SER A 140 -0.91 -5.25 13.26
C SER A 140 0.38 -4.67 12.65
N MET A 141 0.55 -3.37 12.76
CA MET A 141 1.72 -2.69 12.19
C MET A 141 3.04 -3.10 12.85
N GLY A 142 2.98 -3.78 13.98
CA GLY A 142 4.15 -4.28 14.68
C GLY A 142 4.49 -5.74 14.38
N GLU A 143 3.66 -6.43 13.62
CA GLU A 143 3.92 -7.82 13.27
C GLU A 143 5.04 -7.92 12.22
N HIS A 144 5.91 -8.89 12.43
CA HIS A 144 7.00 -9.17 11.50
C HIS A 144 6.55 -10.16 10.43
N VAL A 145 6.95 -9.86 9.26
CA VAL A 145 6.67 -10.72 8.09
C VAL A 145 7.74 -11.79 7.98
#